data_747e12eed75c7aa53e4e133a8eaae0f0
#
_entry.id   747e12eed75c7aa53e4e133a8eaae0f0
#
_cell.length_a   1.000
_cell.length_b   1.000
_cell.length_c   1.000
_cell.angle_alpha   90.00
_cell.angle_beta   90.00
_cell.angle_gamma   90.00
#
_symmetry.space_group_name_H-M   'P 1'
#
loop_
_entity.id
_entity.type
_entity.pdbx_description
1 polymer ?
#
loop_
_entity_poly.entity_id
_entity_poly.type
_entity_poly.pdbx_seq_one_letter_code
_entity_poly.pdbx_strand_id
1 'polypeptide(L)'
;MTLSYDDVVAKYEPVLGLEVHVELNTNSKMFCGCSTTFGAEPNTQTCPVCLALPGALPVVNEKAIESTIKIGLALNCSIAPFSRFARKNYFYPDMPKNFQISQYDEPICVDGYVDVEIETDEGPKTFRVEVERVHMEEDTGKSLHVGGATGRIHGAEYSLLDYNRAGIPLVEIVTKIVPGTGKYAPEVAKAYVAELRDILRALGVSDVKMEQGSLRCDANVSLRLIGAEKLGTRSETKNVNSLRSVERAVRGEMIRHAELLNKGERVVQETRHFQEDTGLTRSGRSKEQAEDYRYFPEPDLVPVAPDAAWIETLRAGLPERPSIRRKRLQEAWAVPEKEMAAMINADVLDIVEATVLLGADPSKARSWWLGEISRIANDKDVAIADLAITPQDVADIVALVNAGELTDKLARQVVEGVIAGEGKPSEVVAKRGIKVVNDDGALMAAIEKVCAEQSETAEKVRAGHLPAAGALIGAVMKETKGQADAARVRELLLGHLGQAN
;
A
#
# COMPACT_ATOMS: atom_id res chain seq x y z
N MET A 1 -32.49 0.05 -20.59
CA MET A 1 -31.08 -0.19 -20.88
C MET A 1 -30.28 0.50 -19.79
N THR A 2 -29.34 -0.17 -19.19
CA THR A 2 -28.40 0.43 -18.23
C THR A 2 -27.49 1.39 -19.00
N LEU A 3 -27.33 2.61 -18.54
CA LEU A 3 -26.53 3.65 -19.19
C LEU A 3 -25.05 3.20 -19.17
N SER A 4 -24.35 3.28 -20.31
CA SER A 4 -22.92 2.97 -20.36
C SER A 4 -22.12 4.13 -19.75
N TYR A 5 -20.90 3.85 -19.28
CA TYR A 5 -20.00 4.90 -18.76
C TYR A 5 -19.65 5.93 -19.86
N ASP A 6 -19.45 5.45 -21.08
CA ASP A 6 -19.13 6.32 -22.22
C ASP A 6 -20.26 7.29 -22.55
N ASP A 7 -21.54 6.87 -22.45
CA ASP A 7 -22.69 7.74 -22.59
C ASP A 7 -22.73 8.83 -21.51
N VAL A 8 -22.31 8.50 -20.28
CA VAL A 8 -22.23 9.46 -19.17
C VAL A 8 -21.22 10.55 -19.47
N VAL A 9 -19.99 10.17 -19.79
CA VAL A 9 -18.88 11.12 -19.99
C VAL A 9 -18.97 11.90 -21.31
N ALA A 10 -19.78 11.43 -22.26
CA ALA A 10 -20.10 12.16 -23.47
C ALA A 10 -21.02 13.35 -23.20
N LYS A 11 -21.82 13.35 -22.13
CA LYS A 11 -22.83 14.37 -21.83
C LYS A 11 -22.54 15.17 -20.57
N TYR A 12 -21.93 14.52 -19.56
CA TYR A 12 -21.72 15.10 -18.26
C TYR A 12 -20.23 15.20 -17.89
N GLU A 13 -19.89 16.26 -17.17
CA GLU A 13 -18.61 16.46 -16.54
C GLU A 13 -18.71 16.15 -15.05
N PRO A 14 -17.85 15.26 -14.50
CA PRO A 14 -17.82 14.98 -13.07
C PRO A 14 -17.18 16.13 -12.30
N VAL A 15 -17.69 16.33 -11.08
CA VAL A 15 -17.08 17.17 -10.05
C VAL A 15 -16.74 16.24 -8.88
N LEU A 16 -15.46 16.09 -8.63
CA LEU A 16 -14.89 15.16 -7.66
C LEU A 16 -14.26 15.91 -6.50
N GLY A 17 -14.52 15.46 -5.27
CA GLY A 17 -13.81 15.81 -4.06
C GLY A 17 -13.55 14.56 -3.24
N LEU A 18 -12.44 14.52 -2.50
CA LEU A 18 -12.05 13.37 -1.72
C LEU A 18 -11.72 13.79 -0.28
N GLU A 19 -12.14 13.00 0.68
CA GLU A 19 -11.82 13.12 2.09
C GLU A 19 -11.13 11.84 2.52
N VAL A 20 -9.90 11.92 3.02
CA VAL A 20 -9.11 10.75 3.41
C VAL A 20 -8.77 10.85 4.90
N HIS A 21 -9.18 9.82 5.65
CA HIS A 21 -8.91 9.70 7.07
C HIS A 21 -7.79 8.69 7.30
N VAL A 22 -6.84 9.07 8.15
CA VAL A 22 -5.62 8.32 8.44
C VAL A 22 -5.47 8.17 9.94
N GLU A 23 -5.52 6.93 10.45
CA GLU A 23 -5.11 6.65 11.83
C GLU A 23 -3.58 6.70 11.93
N LEU A 24 -3.07 7.46 12.91
CA LEU A 24 -1.64 7.58 13.14
C LEU A 24 -1.13 6.42 14.02
N ASN A 25 0.05 5.91 13.71
CA ASN A 25 0.70 4.81 14.44
C ASN A 25 1.43 5.25 15.71
N THR A 26 0.83 6.18 16.47
CA THR A 26 1.38 6.60 17.76
C THR A 26 1.22 5.49 18.81
N ASN A 27 2.11 5.45 19.81
CA ASN A 27 2.04 4.48 20.90
C ASN A 27 0.91 4.77 21.91
N SER A 28 0.41 6.01 21.92
CA SER A 28 -0.66 6.44 22.80
C SER A 28 -1.71 7.24 22.05
N LYS A 29 -2.90 7.31 22.64
CA LYS A 29 -4.05 8.04 22.09
C LYS A 29 -3.79 9.54 21.95
N MET A 30 -4.70 10.23 21.25
CA MET A 30 -4.56 11.65 20.91
C MET A 30 -4.51 12.55 22.16
N PHE A 31 -5.29 12.23 23.20
CA PHE A 31 -5.47 13.09 24.37
C PHE A 31 -5.22 12.37 25.69
N CYS A 32 -4.69 11.14 25.69
CA CYS A 32 -4.36 10.40 26.90
C CYS A 32 -3.24 9.38 26.64
N GLY A 33 -2.72 8.76 27.71
CA GLY A 33 -1.65 7.77 27.65
C GLY A 33 -2.08 6.32 27.36
N CYS A 34 -3.35 6.07 27.03
CA CYS A 34 -3.80 4.70 26.69
C CYS A 34 -3.13 4.21 25.42
N SER A 35 -2.83 2.91 25.38
CA SER A 35 -2.26 2.24 24.22
C SER A 35 -3.18 2.31 23.00
N THR A 36 -2.58 2.29 21.81
CA THR A 36 -3.27 2.22 20.50
C THR A 36 -3.09 0.86 19.83
N THR A 37 -2.59 -0.15 20.54
CA THR A 37 -2.31 -1.49 19.99
C THR A 37 -3.58 -2.11 19.43
N PHE A 38 -3.53 -2.49 18.15
CA PHE A 38 -4.65 -3.14 17.47
C PHE A 38 -4.89 -4.57 18.02
N GLY A 39 -6.16 -4.98 18.09
CA GLY A 39 -6.53 -6.36 18.44
C GLY A 39 -6.51 -6.70 19.93
N ALA A 40 -6.32 -5.72 20.82
CA ALA A 40 -6.46 -5.94 22.26
C ALA A 40 -7.92 -6.29 22.65
N GLU A 41 -8.08 -7.00 23.78
CA GLU A 41 -9.40 -7.33 24.32
C GLU A 41 -10.27 -6.07 24.47
N PRO A 42 -11.57 -6.13 24.15
CA PRO A 42 -12.44 -4.96 24.14
C PRO A 42 -12.42 -4.19 25.47
N ASN A 43 -12.36 -2.87 25.38
CA ASN A 43 -12.40 -1.93 26.52
C ASN A 43 -11.24 -2.08 27.52
N THR A 44 -10.13 -2.69 27.14
CA THR A 44 -8.94 -2.82 28.02
C THR A 44 -7.95 -1.65 27.87
N GLN A 45 -8.06 -0.88 26.78
CA GLN A 45 -7.23 0.29 26.49
C GLN A 45 -8.02 1.60 26.70
N THR A 46 -8.59 1.77 27.88
CA THR A 46 -9.43 2.91 28.24
C THR A 46 -9.01 3.53 29.55
N CYS A 47 -9.29 4.82 29.72
CA CYS A 47 -9.04 5.58 30.95
C CYS A 47 -10.12 6.65 31.15
N PRO A 48 -10.15 7.33 32.32
CA PRO A 48 -11.11 8.41 32.56
C PRO A 48 -11.15 9.51 31.51
N VAL A 49 -10.02 9.81 30.85
CA VAL A 49 -9.96 10.85 29.79
C VAL A 49 -10.69 10.40 28.54
N CYS A 50 -10.32 9.27 27.95
CA CYS A 50 -10.95 8.82 26.71
C CYS A 50 -12.40 8.33 26.91
N LEU A 51 -12.80 8.01 28.16
CA LEU A 51 -14.19 7.72 28.51
C LEU A 51 -14.98 8.97 28.96
N ALA A 52 -14.37 10.16 28.93
CA ALA A 52 -14.99 11.43 29.30
C ALA A 52 -15.57 11.46 30.71
N LEU A 53 -14.91 10.84 31.68
CA LEU A 53 -15.38 10.90 33.07
C LEU A 53 -15.25 12.32 33.63
N PRO A 54 -16.16 12.75 34.49
CA PRO A 54 -16.15 14.12 35.05
C PRO A 54 -14.82 14.45 35.71
N GLY A 55 -14.26 15.62 35.37
CA GLY A 55 -12.99 16.13 35.91
C GLY A 55 -11.72 15.62 35.21
N ALA A 56 -11.84 14.73 34.24
CA ALA A 56 -10.71 14.31 33.42
C ALA A 56 -10.48 15.30 32.25
N LEU A 57 -9.23 15.79 32.10
CA LEU A 57 -8.86 16.77 31.07
C LEU A 57 -7.94 16.15 30.02
N PRO A 58 -8.10 16.53 28.74
CA PRO A 58 -7.26 16.06 27.66
C PRO A 58 -5.86 16.72 27.69
N VAL A 59 -4.85 15.99 27.20
CA VAL A 59 -3.50 16.50 26.93
C VAL A 59 -3.08 16.02 25.55
N VAL A 60 -2.74 16.93 24.64
CA VAL A 60 -2.45 16.60 23.25
C VAL A 60 -1.16 15.78 23.10
N ASN A 61 -1.20 14.80 22.19
CA ASN A 61 -0.06 13.95 21.85
C ASN A 61 0.90 14.70 20.89
N GLU A 62 2.11 15.03 21.36
CA GLU A 62 3.12 15.74 20.57
C GLU A 62 3.51 14.96 19.28
N LYS A 63 3.58 13.63 19.36
CA LYS A 63 3.90 12.79 18.19
C LYS A 63 2.82 12.86 17.11
N ALA A 64 1.55 13.02 17.49
CA ALA A 64 0.47 13.23 16.55
C ALA A 64 0.59 14.58 15.84
N ILE A 65 0.97 15.65 16.56
CA ILE A 65 1.25 16.96 15.96
C ILE A 65 2.41 16.85 14.98
N GLU A 66 3.54 16.29 15.42
CA GLU A 66 4.72 16.05 14.56
C GLU A 66 4.35 15.30 13.26
N SER A 67 3.62 14.20 13.40
CA SER A 67 3.19 13.38 12.27
C SER A 67 2.29 14.14 11.30
N THR A 68 1.36 14.95 11.84
CA THR A 68 0.46 15.77 11.01
C THR A 68 1.22 16.87 10.26
N ILE A 69 2.21 17.52 10.90
CA ILE A 69 3.08 18.49 10.22
C ILE A 69 3.88 17.81 9.10
N LYS A 70 4.45 16.62 9.34
CA LYS A 70 5.16 15.85 8.30
C LYS A 70 4.24 15.51 7.12
N ILE A 71 3.00 15.10 7.40
CA ILE A 71 1.99 14.86 6.35
C ILE A 71 1.75 16.15 5.55
N GLY A 72 1.46 17.26 6.22
CA GLY A 72 1.24 18.54 5.55
C GLY A 72 2.41 18.95 4.66
N LEU A 73 3.63 18.87 5.18
CA LEU A 73 4.87 19.21 4.44
C LEU A 73 5.05 18.31 3.21
N ALA A 74 4.80 16.99 3.33
CA ALA A 74 4.90 16.04 2.22
C ALA A 74 3.83 16.29 1.15
N LEU A 75 2.67 16.82 1.54
CA LEU A 75 1.57 17.23 0.66
C LEU A 75 1.70 18.68 0.16
N ASN A 76 2.86 19.34 0.34
CA ASN A 76 3.11 20.72 -0.03
C ASN A 76 2.19 21.76 0.63
N CYS A 77 1.62 21.45 1.78
CA CYS A 77 0.81 22.39 2.54
C CYS A 77 1.68 23.48 3.19
N SER A 78 1.05 24.63 3.40
CA SER A 78 1.52 25.63 4.36
C SER A 78 1.18 25.18 5.77
N ILE A 79 2.12 25.26 6.71
CA ILE A 79 1.90 24.99 8.12
C ILE A 79 1.44 26.27 8.79
N ALA A 80 0.28 26.23 9.45
CA ALA A 80 -0.28 27.38 10.12
C ALA A 80 0.60 27.76 11.33
N PRO A 81 0.93 29.06 11.52
CA PRO A 81 1.71 29.50 12.68
C PRO A 81 0.91 29.41 14.00
N PHE A 82 -0.37 29.22 13.89
CA PHE A 82 -1.30 29.07 15.00
C PHE A 82 -2.45 28.15 14.55
N SER A 83 -2.79 27.19 15.39
CA SER A 83 -3.87 26.24 15.15
C SER A 83 -4.58 25.92 16.45
N ARG A 84 -5.86 25.64 16.39
CA ARG A 84 -6.70 25.43 17.57
C ARG A 84 -7.63 24.24 17.35
N PHE A 85 -7.82 23.46 18.43
CA PHE A 85 -8.84 22.43 18.45
C PHE A 85 -10.24 23.02 18.67
N ALA A 86 -11.23 22.34 18.12
CA ALA A 86 -12.64 22.66 18.26
C ALA A 86 -13.45 21.41 18.65
N ARG A 87 -14.57 21.60 19.30
CA ARG A 87 -15.53 20.54 19.60
C ARG A 87 -16.54 20.45 18.47
N LYS A 88 -16.61 19.26 17.85
CA LYS A 88 -17.66 18.86 16.89
C LYS A 88 -18.72 18.10 17.68
N ASN A 89 -19.82 18.76 18.00
CA ASN A 89 -20.85 18.19 18.89
C ASN A 89 -21.79 17.28 18.11
N TYR A 90 -21.88 16.04 18.55
CA TYR A 90 -22.89 15.09 18.09
C TYR A 90 -23.04 13.95 19.12
N PHE A 91 -24.23 13.35 19.16
CA PHE A 91 -24.57 12.33 20.15
C PHE A 91 -24.62 10.98 19.46
N TYR A 92 -23.62 10.13 19.74
CA TYR A 92 -23.58 8.76 19.24
C TYR A 92 -23.00 7.83 20.31
N PRO A 93 -23.47 6.58 20.42
CA PRO A 93 -23.04 5.69 21.50
C PRO A 93 -21.54 5.38 21.53
N ASP A 94 -20.86 5.43 20.37
CA ASP A 94 -19.42 5.21 20.24
C ASP A 94 -18.57 6.47 20.51
N MET A 95 -19.21 7.60 20.82
CA MET A 95 -18.56 8.85 21.20
C MET A 95 -18.86 9.18 22.67
N PRO A 96 -18.00 8.74 23.63
CA PRO A 96 -18.29 8.85 25.08
C PRO A 96 -18.44 10.29 25.55
N LYS A 97 -17.74 11.24 24.91
CA LYS A 97 -17.77 12.67 25.26
C LYS A 97 -19.00 13.41 24.75
N ASN A 98 -19.78 12.80 23.84
CA ASN A 98 -20.84 13.45 23.06
C ASN A 98 -20.34 14.56 22.12
N PHE A 99 -19.02 14.67 21.93
CA PHE A 99 -18.37 15.51 20.94
C PHE A 99 -17.04 14.84 20.52
N GLN A 100 -16.62 15.13 19.30
CA GLN A 100 -15.30 14.80 18.81
C GLN A 100 -14.41 16.03 18.90
N ILE A 101 -13.21 15.89 19.44
CA ILE A 101 -12.21 16.95 19.34
C ILE A 101 -11.60 16.87 17.94
N SER A 102 -11.69 17.97 17.21
CA SER A 102 -11.28 18.11 15.82
C SER A 102 -10.64 19.50 15.63
N GLN A 103 -10.35 19.87 14.38
CA GLN A 103 -10.00 21.24 14.00
C GLN A 103 -10.97 21.69 12.92
N TYR A 104 -11.46 22.92 12.97
CA TYR A 104 -12.49 23.41 12.06
C TYR A 104 -12.01 24.62 11.23
N ASP A 105 -11.98 25.80 11.84
CA ASP A 105 -11.64 27.07 11.22
C ASP A 105 -10.13 27.40 11.25
N GLU A 106 -9.38 26.72 12.10
CA GLU A 106 -7.94 26.92 12.27
C GLU A 106 -7.17 25.59 12.20
N PRO A 107 -7.21 24.90 11.04
CA PRO A 107 -6.48 23.65 10.84
C PRO A 107 -4.97 23.90 10.82
N ILE A 108 -4.19 22.87 11.17
CA ILE A 108 -2.73 22.99 11.25
C ILE A 108 -2.06 23.08 9.88
N CYS A 109 -2.64 22.50 8.83
CA CYS A 109 -2.08 22.54 7.47
C CYS A 109 -3.14 22.99 6.47
N VAL A 110 -2.75 23.87 5.54
CA VAL A 110 -3.64 24.44 4.50
C VAL A 110 -2.95 24.52 3.14
N ASP A 111 -3.76 24.57 2.09
CA ASP A 111 -3.35 24.92 0.72
C ASP A 111 -2.17 24.08 0.18
N GLY A 112 -2.34 22.75 0.19
CA GLY A 112 -1.39 21.81 -0.39
C GLY A 112 -1.77 21.29 -1.77
N TYR A 113 -0.98 20.35 -2.28
CA TYR A 113 -1.30 19.61 -3.49
C TYR A 113 -0.51 18.30 -3.62
N VAL A 114 -1.08 17.38 -4.39
CA VAL A 114 -0.42 16.15 -4.84
C VAL A 114 -0.60 16.03 -6.34
N ASP A 115 0.48 15.84 -7.08
CA ASP A 115 0.43 15.51 -8.50
C ASP A 115 0.37 13.98 -8.65
N VAL A 116 -0.66 13.48 -9.34
CA VAL A 116 -0.87 12.05 -9.60
C VAL A 116 -0.81 11.79 -11.10
N GLU A 117 -0.16 10.70 -11.47
CA GLU A 117 -0.03 10.27 -12.86
C GLU A 117 -0.88 9.02 -13.10
N ILE A 118 -1.61 9.01 -14.19
CA ILE A 118 -2.39 7.85 -14.64
C ILE A 118 -2.07 7.55 -16.10
N GLU A 119 -2.11 6.28 -16.46
CA GLU A 119 -2.07 5.85 -17.85
C GLU A 119 -3.41 6.14 -18.54
N THR A 120 -3.35 6.75 -19.70
CA THR A 120 -4.53 7.04 -20.52
C THR A 120 -4.33 6.48 -21.94
N ASP A 121 -5.42 6.47 -22.73
CA ASP A 121 -5.36 6.07 -24.14
C ASP A 121 -4.39 6.93 -24.97
N GLU A 122 -4.05 8.12 -24.47
CA GLU A 122 -3.16 9.10 -25.11
C GLU A 122 -1.73 9.08 -24.50
N GLY A 123 -1.46 8.14 -23.58
CA GLY A 123 -0.25 8.04 -22.79
C GLY A 123 -0.41 8.59 -21.36
N PRO A 124 0.70 8.66 -20.59
CA PRO A 124 0.66 9.11 -19.20
C PRO A 124 0.19 10.55 -19.09
N LYS A 125 -0.73 10.81 -18.14
CA LYS A 125 -1.27 12.15 -17.87
C LYS A 125 -1.21 12.45 -16.37
N THR A 126 -0.71 13.64 -16.05
CA THR A 126 -0.61 14.13 -14.67
C THR A 126 -1.81 15.01 -14.32
N PHE A 127 -2.40 14.75 -13.16
CA PHE A 127 -3.47 15.56 -12.58
C PHE A 127 -3.00 16.12 -11.24
N ARG A 128 -3.22 17.43 -11.04
CA ARG A 128 -2.99 18.06 -9.74
C ARG A 128 -4.25 17.97 -8.90
N VAL A 129 -4.14 17.34 -7.75
CA VAL A 129 -5.17 17.29 -6.73
C VAL A 129 -4.79 18.27 -5.62
N GLU A 130 -5.49 19.39 -5.55
CA GLU A 130 -5.26 20.38 -4.50
C GLU A 130 -5.84 19.91 -3.18
N VAL A 131 -5.06 20.08 -2.11
CA VAL A 131 -5.47 19.80 -0.72
C VAL A 131 -5.92 21.12 -0.10
N GLU A 132 -7.14 21.15 0.38
CA GLU A 132 -7.67 22.32 1.08
C GLU A 132 -7.07 22.45 2.47
N ARG A 133 -7.10 21.33 3.22
CA ARG A 133 -6.57 21.26 4.59
C ARG A 133 -6.17 19.86 4.98
N VAL A 134 -5.28 19.79 5.95
CA VAL A 134 -4.97 18.59 6.75
C VAL A 134 -5.14 18.97 8.21
N HIS A 135 -6.00 18.26 8.91
CA HIS A 135 -6.31 18.58 10.30
C HIS A 135 -6.37 17.33 11.19
N MET A 136 -6.19 17.56 12.48
CA MET A 136 -6.18 16.50 13.48
C MET A 136 -7.58 16.28 14.05
N GLU A 137 -7.88 15.02 14.30
CA GLU A 137 -9.08 14.55 14.98
C GLU A 137 -8.74 13.42 15.96
N GLU A 138 -9.71 12.95 16.69
CA GLU A 138 -9.67 11.66 17.39
C GLU A 138 -10.69 10.71 16.77
N ASP A 139 -10.37 9.41 16.70
CA ASP A 139 -11.33 8.42 16.21
C ASP A 139 -12.37 8.09 17.29
N THR A 140 -13.50 7.54 16.84
CA THR A 140 -14.61 7.09 17.70
C THR A 140 -14.39 5.64 18.17
N GLY A 141 -15.17 5.19 19.13
CA GLY A 141 -15.23 3.78 19.50
C GLY A 141 -15.75 2.93 18.34
N LYS A 142 -15.81 1.63 18.58
CA LYS A 142 -16.33 0.64 17.63
C LYS A 142 -17.69 0.14 18.12
N SER A 143 -18.71 0.20 17.25
CA SER A 143 -20.02 -0.40 17.51
C SER A 143 -20.14 -1.73 16.78
N LEU A 144 -20.45 -2.80 17.51
CA LEU A 144 -20.72 -4.11 16.97
C LEU A 144 -22.20 -4.43 17.15
N HIS A 145 -22.94 -4.56 16.05
CA HIS A 145 -24.36 -4.84 16.05
C HIS A 145 -24.59 -6.36 16.03
N VAL A 146 -25.24 -6.89 17.05
CA VAL A 146 -25.49 -8.32 17.25
C VAL A 146 -26.96 -8.64 16.96
N GLY A 147 -27.19 -9.77 16.28
CA GLY A 147 -28.49 -10.11 15.75
C GLY A 147 -28.81 -9.41 14.43
N GLY A 148 -29.79 -9.92 13.70
CA GLY A 148 -30.16 -9.40 12.38
C GLY A 148 -29.28 -9.90 11.23
N ALA A 149 -29.87 -9.91 10.01
CA ALA A 149 -29.25 -10.50 8.82
C ALA A 149 -28.15 -9.62 8.17
N THR A 150 -27.96 -8.38 8.61
CA THR A 150 -27.13 -7.39 7.89
C THR A 150 -25.95 -6.82 8.66
N GLY A 151 -25.78 -7.18 9.95
CA GLY A 151 -24.76 -6.58 10.82
C GLY A 151 -24.91 -5.07 11.06
N ARG A 152 -26.10 -4.51 10.76
CA ARG A 152 -26.43 -3.08 10.91
C ARG A 152 -27.30 -2.86 12.13
N ILE A 153 -27.36 -1.60 12.62
CA ILE A 153 -28.19 -1.21 13.76
C ILE A 153 -29.68 -1.51 13.52
N HIS A 154 -30.16 -1.35 12.28
CA HIS A 154 -31.53 -1.72 11.92
C HIS A 154 -31.65 -3.24 11.85
N GLY A 155 -32.47 -3.79 12.75
CA GLY A 155 -32.68 -5.23 12.90
C GLY A 155 -31.71 -5.92 13.86
N ALA A 156 -30.77 -5.20 14.47
CA ALA A 156 -29.94 -5.71 15.55
C ALA A 156 -30.76 -5.81 16.85
N GLU A 157 -30.53 -6.87 17.62
CA GLU A 157 -31.14 -7.04 18.92
C GLU A 157 -30.50 -6.14 19.98
N TYR A 158 -29.16 -5.97 19.88
CA TYR A 158 -28.37 -5.07 20.72
C TYR A 158 -27.05 -4.69 20.03
N SER A 159 -26.37 -3.73 20.61
CA SER A 159 -25.02 -3.31 20.15
C SER A 159 -24.04 -3.39 21.30
N LEU A 160 -22.85 -3.92 21.00
CA LEU A 160 -21.69 -3.87 21.89
C LEU A 160 -20.82 -2.68 21.49
N LEU A 161 -20.27 -2.00 22.50
CA LEU A 161 -19.38 -0.88 22.31
C LEU A 161 -17.99 -1.25 22.80
N ASP A 162 -16.99 -1.00 21.94
CA ASP A 162 -15.58 -1.12 22.27
C ASP A 162 -14.91 0.25 22.13
N TYR A 163 -14.44 0.78 23.24
CA TYR A 163 -13.80 2.09 23.31
C TYR A 163 -12.27 2.03 23.17
N ASN A 164 -11.70 0.88 22.85
CA ASN A 164 -10.25 0.79 22.61
C ASN A 164 -9.80 1.74 21.50
N ARG A 165 -10.63 1.88 20.45
CA ARG A 165 -10.36 2.80 19.34
C ARG A 165 -10.65 4.27 19.68
N ALA A 166 -11.58 4.56 20.59
CA ALA A 166 -11.94 5.93 20.95
C ALA A 166 -10.73 6.73 21.41
N GLY A 167 -10.44 7.83 20.72
CA GLY A 167 -9.29 8.69 21.00
C GLY A 167 -7.99 8.29 20.28
N ILE A 168 -7.98 7.31 19.39
CA ILE A 168 -6.83 7.06 18.49
C ILE A 168 -6.61 8.34 17.65
N PRO A 169 -5.35 8.82 17.50
CA PRO A 169 -5.07 9.98 16.67
C PRO A 169 -5.46 9.76 15.22
N LEU A 170 -6.28 10.64 14.70
CA LEU A 170 -6.80 10.61 13.34
C LEU A 170 -6.43 11.91 12.64
N VAL A 171 -6.09 11.80 11.36
CA VAL A 171 -5.85 12.95 10.48
C VAL A 171 -6.83 12.89 9.32
N GLU A 172 -7.51 13.98 9.05
CA GLU A 172 -8.36 14.13 7.87
C GLU A 172 -7.66 15.02 6.83
N ILE A 173 -7.58 14.51 5.60
CA ILE A 173 -7.01 15.19 4.43
C ILE A 173 -8.16 15.48 3.47
N VAL A 174 -8.49 16.76 3.31
CA VAL A 174 -9.63 17.21 2.48
C VAL A 174 -9.11 17.86 1.22
N THR A 175 -9.59 17.41 0.06
CA THR A 175 -9.24 18.01 -1.23
C THR A 175 -10.17 19.18 -1.57
N LYS A 176 -9.65 20.13 -2.36
CA LYS A 176 -10.52 21.00 -3.17
C LYS A 176 -11.18 20.18 -4.28
N ILE A 177 -12.13 20.77 -5.00
CA ILE A 177 -12.68 20.15 -6.21
C ILE A 177 -11.53 19.87 -7.17
N VAL A 178 -11.46 18.64 -7.68
CA VAL A 178 -10.42 18.22 -8.64
C VAL A 178 -10.87 18.57 -10.05
N PRO A 179 -10.27 19.57 -10.70
CA PRO A 179 -10.70 20.03 -12.01
C PRO A 179 -10.20 19.13 -13.15
N GLY A 180 -10.89 19.14 -14.28
CA GLY A 180 -10.40 18.59 -15.55
C GLY A 180 -10.24 17.07 -15.60
N THR A 181 -10.83 16.33 -14.66
CA THR A 181 -10.71 14.87 -14.63
C THR A 181 -11.45 14.19 -15.78
N GLY A 182 -12.59 14.75 -16.22
CA GLY A 182 -13.39 14.19 -17.31
C GLY A 182 -13.70 12.70 -17.13
N LYS A 183 -13.49 11.92 -18.18
CA LYS A 183 -13.70 10.46 -18.14
C LYS A 183 -12.75 9.70 -17.19
N TYR A 184 -11.71 10.35 -16.70
CA TYR A 184 -10.68 9.74 -15.84
C TYR A 184 -10.91 9.99 -14.35
N ALA A 185 -12.04 10.59 -13.95
CA ALA A 185 -12.30 10.86 -12.53
C ALA A 185 -12.16 9.63 -11.61
N PRO A 186 -12.64 8.42 -11.98
CA PRO A 186 -12.45 7.22 -11.18
C PRO A 186 -10.98 6.84 -11.00
N GLU A 187 -10.20 6.89 -12.10
CA GLU A 187 -8.79 6.54 -12.12
C GLU A 187 -7.95 7.57 -11.34
N VAL A 188 -8.28 8.86 -11.46
CA VAL A 188 -7.63 9.93 -10.69
C VAL A 188 -7.90 9.79 -9.20
N ALA A 189 -9.13 9.47 -8.80
CA ALA A 189 -9.46 9.23 -7.39
C ALA A 189 -8.64 8.07 -6.80
N LYS A 190 -8.56 6.95 -7.53
CA LYS A 190 -7.74 5.78 -7.14
C LYS A 190 -6.26 6.13 -7.05
N ALA A 191 -5.72 6.83 -8.05
CA ALA A 191 -4.31 7.22 -8.09
C ALA A 191 -3.95 8.16 -6.93
N TYR A 192 -4.84 9.10 -6.59
CA TYR A 192 -4.66 9.99 -5.45
C TYR A 192 -4.57 9.23 -4.12
N VAL A 193 -5.52 8.33 -3.86
CA VAL A 193 -5.49 7.53 -2.62
C VAL A 193 -4.26 6.60 -2.58
N ALA A 194 -3.84 6.07 -3.73
CA ALA A 194 -2.63 5.26 -3.83
C ALA A 194 -1.37 6.08 -3.52
N GLU A 195 -1.23 7.27 -4.09
CA GLU A 195 -0.08 8.15 -3.82
C GLU A 195 -0.06 8.62 -2.35
N LEU A 196 -1.23 8.97 -1.76
CA LEU A 196 -1.32 9.27 -0.33
C LEU A 196 -0.86 8.09 0.52
N ARG A 197 -1.35 6.88 0.24
CA ARG A 197 -0.95 5.67 0.96
C ARG A 197 0.56 5.49 0.95
N ASP A 198 1.18 5.67 -0.23
CA ASP A 198 2.63 5.50 -0.38
C ASP A 198 3.40 6.62 0.35
N ILE A 199 2.93 7.87 0.30
CA ILE A 199 3.51 9.00 1.05
C ILE A 199 3.45 8.73 2.56
N LEU A 200 2.28 8.36 3.09
CA LEU A 200 2.06 8.12 4.52
C LEU A 200 2.91 6.95 5.04
N ARG A 201 3.06 5.90 4.22
CA ARG A 201 3.94 4.77 4.51
C ARG A 201 5.41 5.20 4.54
N ALA A 202 5.87 5.96 3.55
CA ALA A 202 7.24 6.45 3.49
C ALA A 202 7.57 7.38 4.67
N LEU A 203 6.61 8.18 5.14
CA LEU A 203 6.75 8.99 6.35
C LEU A 203 6.79 8.16 7.64
N GLY A 204 6.37 6.90 7.60
CA GLY A 204 6.26 6.04 8.78
C GLY A 204 5.22 6.48 9.79
N VAL A 205 4.18 7.21 9.38
CA VAL A 205 3.18 7.82 10.28
C VAL A 205 1.90 6.98 10.44
N SER A 206 1.70 5.99 9.57
CA SER A 206 0.55 5.09 9.59
C SER A 206 0.91 3.75 8.92
N ASP A 207 0.21 2.68 9.27
CA ASP A 207 0.32 1.38 8.59
C ASP A 207 -0.52 1.32 7.30
N VAL A 208 -1.38 2.32 7.08
CA VAL A 208 -2.19 2.58 5.88
C VAL A 208 -2.99 1.38 5.35
N LYS A 209 -3.51 0.56 6.25
CA LYS A 209 -4.30 -0.64 5.93
C LYS A 209 -5.78 -0.30 5.79
N MET A 210 -6.25 -0.22 4.54
CA MET A 210 -7.66 0.10 4.25
C MET A 210 -8.60 -0.98 4.80
N GLU A 211 -8.22 -2.24 4.76
CA GLU A 211 -9.00 -3.39 5.26
C GLU A 211 -9.15 -3.41 6.78
N GLN A 212 -8.23 -2.78 7.51
CA GLN A 212 -8.29 -2.62 8.97
C GLN A 212 -8.89 -1.27 9.39
N GLY A 213 -9.11 -0.37 8.42
CA GLY A 213 -9.72 0.95 8.63
C GLY A 213 -8.74 2.03 9.05
N SER A 214 -7.42 1.79 9.07
CA SER A 214 -6.41 2.81 9.36
C SER A 214 -6.21 3.81 8.21
N LEU A 215 -6.70 3.50 7.02
CA LEU A 215 -6.84 4.43 5.90
C LEU A 215 -8.26 4.28 5.33
N ARG A 216 -9.02 5.37 5.33
CA ARG A 216 -10.41 5.41 4.82
C ARG A 216 -10.54 6.54 3.82
N CYS A 217 -11.31 6.34 2.76
CA CYS A 217 -11.59 7.37 1.77
C CYS A 217 -13.10 7.53 1.58
N ASP A 218 -13.57 8.76 1.68
CA ASP A 218 -14.92 9.17 1.34
C ASP A 218 -14.86 9.95 0.02
N ALA A 219 -15.68 9.54 -0.95
CA ALA A 219 -15.73 10.18 -2.28
C ALA A 219 -16.98 11.03 -2.43
N ASN A 220 -16.80 12.31 -2.70
CA ASN A 220 -17.84 13.26 -3.04
C ASN A 220 -17.94 13.40 -4.57
N VAL A 221 -19.07 13.05 -5.13
CA VAL A 221 -19.30 13.07 -6.60
C VAL A 221 -20.54 13.87 -6.92
N SER A 222 -20.46 14.75 -7.91
CA SER A 222 -21.62 15.32 -8.61
C SER A 222 -21.37 15.39 -10.10
N LEU A 223 -22.43 15.54 -10.89
CA LEU A 223 -22.36 15.73 -12.33
C LEU A 223 -22.95 17.08 -12.73
N ARG A 224 -22.33 17.72 -13.71
CA ARG A 224 -22.92 18.88 -14.44
C ARG A 224 -22.87 18.60 -15.95
N LEU A 225 -23.71 19.26 -16.72
CA LEU A 225 -23.58 19.21 -18.18
C LEU A 225 -22.22 19.78 -18.60
N ILE A 226 -21.60 19.19 -19.61
CA ILE A 226 -20.34 19.71 -20.16
C ILE A 226 -20.50 21.18 -20.52
N GLY A 227 -19.58 22.02 -20.00
CA GLY A 227 -19.61 23.47 -20.21
C GLY A 227 -20.55 24.25 -19.29
N ALA A 228 -21.31 23.60 -18.41
CA ALA A 228 -22.14 24.31 -17.43
C ALA A 228 -21.29 24.85 -16.26
N GLU A 229 -21.55 26.09 -15.87
CA GLU A 229 -20.88 26.70 -14.72
C GLU A 229 -21.43 26.19 -13.38
N LYS A 230 -22.74 25.94 -13.32
CA LYS A 230 -23.42 25.53 -12.08
C LYS A 230 -23.09 24.09 -11.73
N LEU A 231 -22.62 23.90 -10.50
CA LEU A 231 -22.35 22.57 -9.94
C LEU A 231 -23.66 21.79 -9.74
N GLY A 232 -23.58 20.46 -9.92
CA GLY A 232 -24.67 19.57 -9.59
C GLY A 232 -24.75 19.28 -8.08
N THR A 233 -25.81 18.62 -7.66
CA THR A 233 -25.95 18.14 -6.28
C THR A 233 -25.00 16.96 -6.05
N ARG A 234 -24.21 17.01 -4.98
CA ARG A 234 -23.25 15.96 -4.62
C ARG A 234 -23.88 14.85 -3.81
N SER A 235 -23.35 13.64 -3.96
CA SER A 235 -23.49 12.55 -2.99
C SER A 235 -22.12 12.20 -2.43
N GLU A 236 -22.09 11.81 -1.17
CA GLU A 236 -20.91 11.34 -0.45
C GLU A 236 -20.97 9.81 -0.38
N THR A 237 -19.92 9.12 -0.81
CA THR A 237 -19.83 7.66 -0.73
C THR A 237 -18.84 7.24 0.34
N LYS A 238 -19.34 6.49 1.33
CA LYS A 238 -18.57 5.94 2.45
C LYS A 238 -18.38 4.42 2.33
N ASN A 239 -17.57 3.84 3.22
CA ASN A 239 -17.25 2.41 3.24
C ASN A 239 -16.46 1.92 2.02
N VAL A 240 -15.49 2.70 1.60
CA VAL A 240 -14.61 2.34 0.50
C VAL A 240 -13.31 1.79 1.06
N ASN A 241 -13.17 0.46 1.07
CA ASN A 241 -12.13 -0.26 1.83
C ASN A 241 -10.96 -0.76 0.96
N SER A 242 -10.88 -0.35 -0.30
CA SER A 242 -9.76 -0.68 -1.18
C SER A 242 -9.59 0.35 -2.30
N LEU A 243 -8.41 0.43 -2.89
CA LEU A 243 -8.15 1.31 -4.04
C LEU A 243 -9.06 1.00 -5.23
N ARG A 244 -9.35 -0.29 -5.46
CA ARG A 244 -10.28 -0.72 -6.51
C ARG A 244 -11.70 -0.25 -6.23
N SER A 245 -12.10 -0.25 -4.98
CA SER A 245 -13.42 0.19 -4.55
C SER A 245 -13.59 1.70 -4.68
N VAL A 246 -12.52 2.50 -4.49
CA VAL A 246 -12.55 3.95 -4.76
C VAL A 246 -12.91 4.21 -6.22
N GLU A 247 -12.22 3.57 -7.16
CA GLU A 247 -12.49 3.69 -8.60
C GLU A 247 -13.93 3.27 -8.94
N ARG A 248 -14.35 2.11 -8.43
CA ARG A 248 -15.70 1.56 -8.70
C ARG A 248 -16.80 2.44 -8.09
N ALA A 249 -16.60 2.98 -6.91
CA ALA A 249 -17.56 3.85 -6.23
C ALA A 249 -17.78 5.15 -7.00
N VAL A 250 -16.70 5.82 -7.41
CA VAL A 250 -16.78 7.05 -8.22
C VAL A 250 -17.48 6.78 -9.55
N ARG A 251 -17.08 5.72 -10.27
CA ARG A 251 -17.71 5.32 -11.55
C ARG A 251 -19.19 4.99 -11.39
N GLY A 252 -19.54 4.23 -10.35
CA GLY A 252 -20.92 3.85 -10.05
C GLY A 252 -21.80 5.06 -9.73
N GLU A 253 -21.31 6.02 -8.94
CA GLU A 253 -22.04 7.24 -8.61
C GLU A 253 -22.22 8.15 -9.83
N MET A 254 -21.22 8.25 -10.72
CA MET A 254 -21.37 8.99 -11.98
C MET A 254 -22.49 8.39 -12.84
N ILE A 255 -22.55 7.06 -12.99
CA ILE A 255 -23.62 6.40 -13.77
C ILE A 255 -24.98 6.63 -13.10
N ARG A 256 -25.09 6.43 -11.79
CA ARG A 256 -26.33 6.63 -11.04
C ARG A 256 -26.86 8.07 -11.16
N HIS A 257 -25.99 9.07 -11.00
CA HIS A 257 -26.38 10.47 -11.15
C HIS A 257 -26.88 10.76 -12.57
N ALA A 258 -26.18 10.25 -13.60
CA ALA A 258 -26.58 10.45 -14.99
C ALA A 258 -27.93 9.78 -15.32
N GLU A 259 -28.20 8.60 -14.76
CA GLU A 259 -29.49 7.92 -14.89
C GLU A 259 -30.66 8.75 -14.33
N LEU A 260 -30.47 9.32 -13.11
CA LEU A 260 -31.47 10.20 -12.50
C LEU A 260 -31.69 11.47 -13.33
N LEU A 261 -30.61 12.15 -13.71
CA LEU A 261 -30.66 13.38 -14.49
C LEU A 261 -31.31 13.18 -15.87
N ASN A 262 -31.02 12.04 -16.53
CA ASN A 262 -31.63 11.71 -17.83
C ASN A 262 -33.13 11.41 -17.74
N LYS A 263 -33.63 10.96 -16.58
CA LYS A 263 -35.05 10.79 -16.28
C LYS A 263 -35.74 12.09 -15.88
N GLY A 264 -35.01 13.20 -15.75
CA GLY A 264 -35.52 14.45 -15.23
C GLY A 264 -35.70 14.48 -13.71
N GLU A 265 -35.14 13.49 -13.04
CA GLU A 265 -35.14 13.36 -11.57
C GLU A 265 -34.00 14.20 -10.95
N ARG A 266 -34.16 14.57 -9.69
CA ARG A 266 -33.12 15.30 -8.95
C ARG A 266 -32.23 14.35 -8.15
N VAL A 267 -30.93 14.60 -8.20
CA VAL A 267 -30.02 13.99 -7.25
C VAL A 267 -30.24 14.58 -5.85
N VAL A 268 -30.37 13.73 -4.85
CA VAL A 268 -30.52 14.13 -3.44
C VAL A 268 -29.14 14.19 -2.81
N GLN A 269 -28.89 15.21 -2.00
CA GLN A 269 -27.66 15.29 -1.20
C GLN A 269 -27.75 14.32 -0.02
N GLU A 270 -27.03 13.24 -0.11
CA GLU A 270 -27.07 12.15 0.86
C GLU A 270 -25.71 11.49 1.05
N THR A 271 -25.53 10.84 2.20
CA THR A 271 -24.44 9.88 2.40
C THR A 271 -24.90 8.51 1.91
N ARG A 272 -24.07 7.86 1.11
CA ARG A 272 -24.28 6.53 0.56
C ARG A 272 -23.19 5.58 1.03
N HIS A 273 -23.49 4.31 1.10
CA HIS A 273 -22.56 3.26 1.47
C HIS A 273 -22.26 2.38 0.26
N PHE A 274 -20.96 2.25 -0.06
CA PHE A 274 -20.51 1.36 -1.13
C PHE A 274 -20.67 -0.10 -0.70
N GLN A 275 -21.06 -0.96 -1.64
CA GLN A 275 -21.20 -2.40 -1.47
C GLN A 275 -20.21 -3.10 -2.38
N GLU A 276 -19.22 -3.74 -1.78
CA GLU A 276 -18.10 -4.37 -2.47
C GLU A 276 -18.53 -5.48 -3.42
N ASP A 277 -19.49 -6.30 -3.01
CA ASP A 277 -20.04 -7.44 -3.75
C ASP A 277 -20.75 -7.03 -5.05
N THR A 278 -21.58 -5.98 -4.98
CA THR A 278 -22.39 -5.52 -6.13
C THR A 278 -21.72 -4.40 -6.92
N GLY A 279 -20.79 -3.64 -6.31
CA GLY A 279 -20.22 -2.43 -6.89
C GLY A 279 -21.21 -1.25 -6.93
N LEU A 280 -22.32 -1.35 -6.22
CA LEU A 280 -23.36 -0.32 -6.14
C LEU A 280 -23.28 0.40 -4.80
N THR A 281 -23.96 1.55 -4.74
CA THR A 281 -24.14 2.29 -3.49
C THR A 281 -25.57 2.17 -3.00
N ARG A 282 -25.75 2.16 -1.67
CA ARG A 282 -27.07 2.26 -1.05
C ARG A 282 -27.20 3.56 -0.27
N SER A 283 -28.37 4.19 -0.33
CA SER A 283 -28.70 5.36 0.48
C SER A 283 -28.50 5.05 1.96
N GLY A 284 -27.78 5.95 2.63
CA GLY A 284 -27.65 6.01 4.07
C GLY A 284 -28.66 6.98 4.67
N ARG A 285 -28.19 7.94 5.47
CA ARG A 285 -29.03 9.03 5.97
C ARG A 285 -29.18 10.10 4.89
N SER A 286 -30.39 10.60 4.67
CA SER A 286 -30.57 11.84 3.89
C SER A 286 -30.03 13.02 4.71
N LYS A 287 -29.26 13.91 4.07
CA LYS A 287 -28.80 15.16 4.69
C LYS A 287 -29.85 16.27 4.62
N GLU A 288 -31.15 15.94 4.66
CA GLU A 288 -32.21 16.94 4.84
C GLU A 288 -32.11 17.66 6.20
N GLN A 289 -31.40 17.04 7.15
CA GLN A 289 -30.98 17.67 8.40
C GLN A 289 -29.43 17.72 8.34
N ALA A 290 -28.88 18.79 7.80
CA ALA A 290 -27.48 19.13 8.05
C ALA A 290 -27.33 19.21 9.57
N GLU A 291 -26.68 18.23 10.17
CA GLU A 291 -26.40 18.27 11.59
C GLU A 291 -25.56 19.53 11.83
N ASP A 292 -26.14 20.52 12.51
CA ASP A 292 -25.38 21.65 13.02
C ASP A 292 -24.54 21.13 14.18
N TYR A 293 -23.26 20.84 13.88
CA TYR A 293 -22.31 20.36 14.89
C TYR A 293 -21.96 21.42 15.94
N ARG A 294 -22.45 22.64 15.81
CA ARG A 294 -22.23 23.73 16.79
C ARG A 294 -20.78 23.80 17.23
N TYR A 295 -19.87 23.88 16.26
CA TYR A 295 -18.46 24.00 16.55
C TYR A 295 -18.15 25.17 17.46
N PHE A 296 -17.30 24.94 18.46
CA PHE A 296 -16.70 25.99 19.27
C PHE A 296 -15.30 25.55 19.70
N PRO A 297 -14.40 26.50 20.05
CA PRO A 297 -13.05 26.16 20.46
C PRO A 297 -13.03 25.23 21.68
N GLU A 298 -12.13 24.24 21.66
CA GLU A 298 -11.91 23.32 22.78
C GLU A 298 -11.25 24.08 23.94
N PRO A 299 -11.95 24.32 25.07
CA PRO A 299 -11.44 25.16 26.13
C PRO A 299 -10.34 24.52 26.98
N ASP A 300 -10.24 23.17 26.94
CA ASP A 300 -9.33 22.42 27.79
C ASP A 300 -7.98 22.13 27.11
N LEU A 301 -7.80 22.55 25.85
CA LEU A 301 -6.55 22.43 25.10
C LEU A 301 -5.95 23.76 24.75
N VAL A 302 -4.64 23.90 24.96
CA VAL A 302 -3.89 25.08 24.50
C VAL A 302 -3.75 25.06 22.99
N PRO A 303 -3.69 26.21 22.31
CA PRO A 303 -3.41 26.27 20.89
C PRO A 303 -2.07 25.62 20.52
N VAL A 304 -1.98 25.10 19.31
CA VAL A 304 -0.75 24.57 18.73
C VAL A 304 -0.10 25.67 17.90
N ALA A 305 1.11 26.05 18.26
CA ALA A 305 1.87 27.10 17.58
C ALA A 305 3.30 26.58 17.30
N PRO A 306 3.50 25.78 16.23
CA PRO A 306 4.80 25.22 15.93
C PRO A 306 5.77 26.33 15.50
N ASP A 307 6.97 26.35 16.08
CA ASP A 307 7.98 27.30 15.67
C ASP A 307 8.63 26.94 14.32
N ALA A 308 9.18 27.96 13.64
CA ALA A 308 9.76 27.79 12.32
C ALA A 308 10.97 26.83 12.31
N ALA A 309 11.76 26.80 13.37
CA ALA A 309 12.94 25.95 13.45
C ALA A 309 12.54 24.47 13.55
N TRP A 310 11.49 24.17 14.31
CA TRP A 310 10.95 22.81 14.38
C TRP A 310 10.38 22.37 13.03
N ILE A 311 9.59 23.23 12.35
CA ILE A 311 9.05 22.94 11.02
C ILE A 311 10.18 22.64 10.02
N GLU A 312 11.25 23.44 10.00
CA GLU A 312 12.39 23.22 9.10
C GLU A 312 13.16 21.92 9.45
N THR A 313 13.28 21.60 10.73
CA THR A 313 13.86 20.31 11.15
C THR A 313 13.04 19.13 10.62
N LEU A 314 11.71 19.20 10.73
CA LEU A 314 10.82 18.17 10.20
C LEU A 314 10.89 18.11 8.67
N ARG A 315 10.96 19.26 7.99
CA ARG A 315 11.12 19.34 6.52
C ARG A 315 12.41 18.69 6.05
N ALA A 316 13.51 18.97 6.71
CA ALA A 316 14.82 18.39 6.38
C ALA A 316 14.88 16.87 6.60
N GLY A 317 14.05 16.34 7.51
CA GLY A 317 13.94 14.92 7.81
C GLY A 317 12.93 14.15 6.94
N LEU A 318 12.28 14.79 5.97
CA LEU A 318 11.34 14.09 5.10
C LEU A 318 12.08 13.12 4.16
N PRO A 319 11.55 11.91 3.96
CA PRO A 319 12.08 10.99 2.97
C PRO A 319 11.85 11.51 1.54
N GLU A 320 12.58 10.96 0.59
CA GLU A 320 12.32 11.19 -0.83
C GLU A 320 10.87 10.78 -1.16
N ARG A 321 10.18 11.60 -1.97
CA ARG A 321 8.80 11.30 -2.38
C ARG A 321 8.72 9.97 -3.13
N PRO A 322 7.74 9.10 -2.83
CA PRO A 322 7.62 7.79 -3.46
C PRO A 322 7.55 7.83 -4.99
N SER A 323 6.81 8.77 -5.58
CA SER A 323 6.72 8.94 -7.04
C SER A 323 8.07 9.35 -7.66
N ILE A 324 8.83 10.23 -7.01
CA ILE A 324 10.17 10.64 -7.46
C ILE A 324 11.13 9.47 -7.33
N ARG A 325 11.13 8.79 -6.18
CA ARG A 325 11.94 7.60 -5.93
C ARG A 325 11.68 6.51 -6.96
N ARG A 326 10.42 6.22 -7.25
CA ARG A 326 10.04 5.24 -8.29
C ARG A 326 10.65 5.58 -9.65
N LYS A 327 10.50 6.82 -10.11
CA LYS A 327 11.06 7.26 -11.40
C LYS A 327 12.59 7.15 -11.42
N ARG A 328 13.25 7.63 -10.37
CA ARG A 328 14.71 7.53 -10.21
C ARG A 328 15.19 6.08 -10.29
N LEU A 329 14.53 5.18 -9.56
CA LEU A 329 14.90 3.76 -9.53
C LEU A 329 14.59 3.04 -10.85
N GLN A 330 13.46 3.36 -11.50
CA GLN A 330 13.14 2.84 -12.83
C GLN A 330 14.20 3.20 -13.87
N GLU A 331 14.62 4.47 -13.89
CA GLU A 331 15.67 4.95 -14.79
C GLU A 331 17.02 4.31 -14.45
N ALA A 332 17.43 4.34 -13.16
CA ALA A 332 18.72 3.82 -12.72
C ALA A 332 18.89 2.31 -12.95
N TRP A 333 17.80 1.55 -12.81
CA TRP A 333 17.80 0.08 -12.93
C TRP A 333 17.31 -0.41 -14.28
N ALA A 334 16.86 0.47 -15.18
CA ALA A 334 16.22 0.14 -16.46
C ALA A 334 15.07 -0.88 -16.29
N VAL A 335 14.25 -0.72 -15.23
CA VAL A 335 13.18 -1.63 -14.86
C VAL A 335 11.86 -1.18 -15.47
N PRO A 336 11.12 -2.06 -16.16
CA PRO A 336 9.78 -1.75 -16.66
C PRO A 336 8.81 -1.40 -15.54
N GLU A 337 7.82 -0.55 -15.83
CA GLU A 337 6.80 -0.11 -14.86
C GLU A 337 6.08 -1.30 -14.17
N LYS A 338 5.72 -2.34 -14.94
CA LYS A 338 5.08 -3.54 -14.40
C LYS A 338 5.92 -4.23 -13.32
N GLU A 339 7.23 -4.24 -13.49
CA GLU A 339 8.15 -4.86 -12.54
C GLU A 339 8.37 -3.98 -11.31
N MET A 340 8.41 -2.65 -11.49
CA MET A 340 8.41 -1.69 -10.39
C MET A 340 7.12 -1.82 -9.55
N ALA A 341 5.97 -1.88 -10.20
CA ALA A 341 4.69 -2.12 -9.53
C ALA A 341 4.66 -3.44 -8.76
N ALA A 342 5.27 -4.51 -9.29
CA ALA A 342 5.37 -5.78 -8.58
C ALA A 342 6.18 -5.68 -7.27
N MET A 343 7.30 -4.94 -7.28
CA MET A 343 8.10 -4.71 -6.07
C MET A 343 7.34 -3.89 -5.01
N ILE A 344 6.58 -2.89 -5.45
CA ILE A 344 5.77 -2.05 -4.56
C ILE A 344 4.63 -2.86 -3.94
N ASN A 345 3.90 -3.64 -4.77
CA ASN A 345 2.78 -4.45 -4.31
C ASN A 345 3.20 -5.58 -3.36
N ALA A 346 4.41 -6.11 -3.54
CA ALA A 346 4.99 -7.11 -2.64
C ALA A 346 5.68 -6.51 -1.41
N ASP A 347 5.71 -5.18 -1.28
CA ASP A 347 6.37 -4.44 -0.19
C ASP A 347 7.87 -4.75 -0.04
N VAL A 348 8.54 -4.96 -1.20
CA VAL A 348 9.97 -5.35 -1.22
C VAL A 348 10.89 -4.28 -1.82
N LEU A 349 10.37 -3.13 -2.25
CA LEU A 349 11.18 -2.11 -2.92
C LEU A 349 12.33 -1.63 -2.05
N ASP A 350 12.10 -1.43 -0.74
CA ASP A 350 13.10 -0.95 0.21
C ASP A 350 14.25 -1.95 0.37
N ILE A 351 13.93 -3.23 0.52
CA ILE A 351 14.94 -4.27 0.67
C ILE A 351 15.69 -4.56 -0.62
N VAL A 352 15.04 -4.42 -1.78
CA VAL A 352 15.71 -4.52 -3.09
C VAL A 352 16.68 -3.36 -3.27
N GLU A 353 16.26 -2.10 -3.00
CA GLU A 353 17.16 -0.95 -3.09
C GLU A 353 18.34 -1.09 -2.13
N ALA A 354 18.11 -1.50 -0.88
CA ALA A 354 19.18 -1.75 0.08
C ALA A 354 20.16 -2.82 -0.44
N THR A 355 19.67 -3.89 -1.08
CA THR A 355 20.52 -4.94 -1.66
C THR A 355 21.36 -4.41 -2.84
N VAL A 356 20.77 -3.56 -3.68
CA VAL A 356 21.46 -2.92 -4.82
C VAL A 356 22.54 -1.94 -4.34
N LEU A 357 22.25 -1.17 -3.28
CA LEU A 357 23.23 -0.26 -2.68
C LEU A 357 24.44 -0.99 -2.09
N LEU A 358 24.29 -2.28 -1.73
CA LEU A 358 25.38 -3.17 -1.30
C LEU A 358 26.12 -3.82 -2.48
N GLY A 359 25.82 -3.43 -3.71
CA GLY A 359 26.56 -3.83 -4.92
C GLY A 359 25.94 -4.98 -5.73
N ALA A 360 24.74 -5.42 -5.38
CA ALA A 360 24.05 -6.43 -6.18
C ALA A 360 23.47 -5.84 -7.48
N ASP A 361 23.46 -6.65 -8.54
CA ASP A 361 22.74 -6.31 -9.77
C ASP A 361 21.23 -6.17 -9.50
N PRO A 362 20.57 -5.06 -9.97
CA PRO A 362 19.16 -4.81 -9.69
C PRO A 362 18.22 -5.93 -10.13
N SER A 363 18.45 -6.54 -11.29
CA SER A 363 17.63 -7.62 -11.84
C SER A 363 17.76 -8.89 -10.99
N LYS A 364 18.98 -9.20 -10.54
CA LYS A 364 19.24 -10.35 -9.67
C LYS A 364 18.68 -10.14 -8.26
N ALA A 365 18.91 -8.96 -7.66
CA ALA A 365 18.34 -8.62 -6.35
C ALA A 365 16.81 -8.77 -6.36
N ARG A 366 16.14 -8.18 -7.35
CA ARG A 366 14.70 -8.29 -7.53
C ARG A 366 14.26 -9.75 -7.69
N SER A 367 14.95 -10.54 -8.54
CA SER A 367 14.60 -11.94 -8.79
C SER A 367 14.68 -12.79 -7.53
N TRP A 368 15.64 -12.53 -6.65
CA TRP A 368 15.76 -13.24 -5.37
C TRP A 368 14.64 -12.84 -4.41
N TRP A 369 14.37 -11.54 -4.23
CA TRP A 369 13.37 -11.07 -3.28
C TRP A 369 11.94 -11.41 -3.72
N LEU A 370 11.58 -11.20 -4.99
CA LEU A 370 10.24 -11.53 -5.52
C LEU A 370 10.04 -13.02 -5.83
N GLY A 371 11.12 -13.78 -5.99
CA GLY A 371 11.08 -15.19 -6.34
C GLY A 371 11.20 -16.10 -5.11
N GLU A 372 12.41 -16.63 -4.89
CA GLU A 372 12.67 -17.67 -3.89
C GLU A 372 12.36 -17.24 -2.47
N ILE A 373 12.73 -16.00 -2.09
CA ILE A 373 12.53 -15.50 -0.72
C ILE A 373 11.03 -15.28 -0.44
N SER A 374 10.31 -14.67 -1.40
CA SER A 374 8.84 -14.54 -1.30
C SER A 374 8.14 -15.90 -1.23
N ARG A 375 8.60 -16.89 -1.99
CA ARG A 375 8.07 -18.25 -1.93
C ARG A 375 8.22 -18.84 -0.52
N ILE A 376 9.42 -18.72 0.08
CA ILE A 376 9.68 -19.23 1.43
C ILE A 376 8.83 -18.49 2.47
N ALA A 377 8.65 -17.17 2.34
CA ALA A 377 7.79 -16.38 3.22
C ALA A 377 6.34 -16.87 3.18
N ASN A 378 5.80 -17.06 1.95
CA ASN A 378 4.46 -17.58 1.74
C ASN A 378 4.30 -19.01 2.29
N ASP A 379 5.28 -19.90 2.07
CA ASP A 379 5.23 -21.26 2.59
C ASP A 379 5.23 -21.32 4.13
N LYS A 380 5.81 -20.30 4.76
CA LYS A 380 5.84 -20.16 6.24
C LYS A 380 4.72 -19.29 6.82
N ASP A 381 3.89 -18.69 5.96
CA ASP A 381 2.83 -17.74 6.34
C ASP A 381 3.35 -16.57 7.20
N VAL A 382 4.48 -15.98 6.78
CA VAL A 382 5.12 -14.82 7.44
C VAL A 382 5.43 -13.72 6.43
N ALA A 383 5.61 -12.47 6.90
CA ALA A 383 6.09 -11.41 6.04
C ALA A 383 7.57 -11.62 5.66
N ILE A 384 7.97 -11.13 4.47
CA ILE A 384 9.37 -11.22 4.01
C ILE A 384 10.32 -10.57 5.01
N ALA A 385 9.91 -9.45 5.62
CA ALA A 385 10.69 -8.73 6.64
C ALA A 385 10.94 -9.54 7.93
N ASP A 386 10.11 -10.57 8.20
CA ASP A 386 10.25 -11.42 9.39
C ASP A 386 11.18 -12.62 9.16
N LEU A 387 11.63 -12.81 7.92
CA LEU A 387 12.63 -13.85 7.62
C LEU A 387 14.02 -13.45 8.12
N ALA A 388 14.75 -14.43 8.62
CA ALA A 388 16.13 -14.24 9.12
C ALA A 388 17.16 -14.13 7.97
N ILE A 389 16.87 -13.29 6.96
CA ILE A 389 17.77 -12.98 5.85
C ILE A 389 17.81 -11.47 5.61
N THR A 390 19.01 -10.94 5.40
CA THR A 390 19.21 -9.49 5.25
C THR A 390 19.56 -9.10 3.80
N PRO A 391 19.42 -7.82 3.42
CA PRO A 391 19.94 -7.31 2.14
C PRO A 391 21.41 -7.65 1.89
N GLN A 392 22.26 -7.63 2.96
CA GLN A 392 23.66 -8.00 2.84
C GLN A 392 23.83 -9.48 2.46
N ASP A 393 23.06 -10.38 3.09
CA ASP A 393 23.16 -11.81 2.79
C ASP A 393 22.78 -12.08 1.32
N VAL A 394 21.75 -11.40 0.81
CA VAL A 394 21.34 -11.53 -0.61
C VAL A 394 22.40 -10.94 -1.54
N ALA A 395 23.00 -9.79 -1.20
CA ALA A 395 24.09 -9.20 -1.97
C ALA A 395 25.31 -10.15 -2.04
N ASP A 396 25.70 -10.75 -0.91
CA ASP A 396 26.78 -11.72 -0.84
C ASP A 396 26.49 -12.97 -1.69
N ILE A 397 25.25 -13.48 -1.65
CA ILE A 397 24.84 -14.62 -2.50
C ILE A 397 24.90 -14.26 -3.98
N VAL A 398 24.43 -13.07 -4.35
CA VAL A 398 24.51 -12.58 -5.74
C VAL A 398 25.96 -12.45 -6.18
N ALA A 399 26.86 -11.97 -5.30
CA ALA A 399 28.28 -11.87 -5.58
C ALA A 399 28.90 -13.26 -5.82
N LEU A 400 28.60 -14.28 -4.99
CA LEU A 400 29.06 -15.65 -5.18
C LEU A 400 28.57 -16.29 -6.50
N VAL A 401 27.32 -15.99 -6.87
CA VAL A 401 26.77 -16.44 -8.18
C VAL A 401 27.51 -15.74 -9.33
N ASN A 402 27.76 -14.44 -9.22
CA ASN A 402 28.49 -13.70 -10.27
C ASN A 402 29.95 -14.14 -10.40
N ALA A 403 30.58 -14.54 -9.31
CA ALA A 403 31.94 -15.09 -9.31
C ALA A 403 32.01 -16.53 -9.85
N GLY A 404 30.85 -17.18 -10.13
CA GLY A 404 30.81 -18.58 -10.55
C GLY A 404 31.08 -19.58 -9.43
N GLU A 405 31.12 -19.11 -8.18
CA GLU A 405 31.30 -19.97 -6.99
C GLU A 405 30.02 -20.72 -6.59
N LEU A 406 28.87 -20.19 -7.02
CA LEU A 406 27.54 -20.82 -6.86
C LEU A 406 26.78 -20.82 -8.19
N THR A 407 26.05 -21.91 -8.44
CA THR A 407 24.97 -21.91 -9.41
C THR A 407 23.67 -21.40 -8.73
N ASP A 408 22.66 -20.95 -9.50
CA ASP A 408 21.36 -20.53 -8.96
C ASP A 408 20.73 -21.61 -8.07
N LYS A 409 20.90 -22.91 -8.44
CA LYS A 409 20.40 -24.02 -7.64
C LYS A 409 21.10 -24.14 -6.28
N LEU A 410 22.41 -23.94 -6.24
CA LEU A 410 23.19 -23.98 -5.03
C LEU A 410 22.92 -22.73 -4.17
N ALA A 411 22.74 -21.58 -4.80
CA ALA A 411 22.38 -20.33 -4.12
C ALA A 411 21.03 -20.45 -3.38
N ARG A 412 20.04 -21.17 -3.91
CA ARG A 412 18.79 -21.48 -3.20
C ARG A 412 19.03 -22.25 -1.91
N GLN A 413 19.92 -23.22 -1.92
CA GLN A 413 20.29 -23.97 -0.71
C GLN A 413 20.99 -23.09 0.34
N VAL A 414 21.76 -22.09 -0.14
CA VAL A 414 22.38 -21.10 0.75
C VAL A 414 21.31 -20.18 1.36
N VAL A 415 20.35 -19.67 0.57
CA VAL A 415 19.20 -18.89 1.06
C VAL A 415 18.42 -19.66 2.13
N GLU A 416 18.10 -20.93 1.86
CA GLU A 416 17.40 -21.78 2.83
C GLU A 416 18.20 -21.93 4.14
N GLY A 417 19.53 -22.13 4.06
CA GLY A 417 20.40 -22.27 5.22
C GLY A 417 20.49 -20.98 6.03
N VAL A 418 20.61 -19.82 5.38
CA VAL A 418 20.60 -18.50 6.04
C VAL A 418 19.26 -18.29 6.77
N ILE A 419 18.14 -18.52 6.10
CA ILE A 419 16.79 -18.39 6.70
C ILE A 419 16.58 -19.37 7.86
N ALA A 420 17.23 -20.54 7.81
CA ALA A 420 17.21 -21.52 8.89
C ALA A 420 18.14 -21.16 10.08
N GLY A 421 18.88 -20.05 9.99
CA GLY A 421 19.78 -19.59 11.04
C GLY A 421 21.11 -20.35 11.11
N GLU A 422 21.53 -21.02 10.02
CA GLU A 422 22.80 -21.77 9.98
C GLU A 422 24.05 -20.88 9.94
N GLY A 423 23.88 -19.59 9.66
CA GLY A 423 24.93 -18.57 9.63
C GLY A 423 24.86 -17.68 8.39
N LYS A 424 25.92 -16.94 8.13
CA LYS A 424 26.09 -16.10 6.95
C LYS A 424 26.27 -16.94 5.67
N PRO A 425 26.04 -16.39 4.46
CA PRO A 425 26.16 -17.15 3.22
C PRO A 425 27.43 -17.97 3.08
N SER A 426 28.58 -17.40 3.38
CA SER A 426 29.87 -18.09 3.32
C SER A 426 30.00 -19.23 4.36
N GLU A 427 29.41 -19.06 5.54
CA GLU A 427 29.39 -20.09 6.59
C GLU A 427 28.47 -21.26 6.19
N VAL A 428 27.32 -20.97 5.60
CA VAL A 428 26.39 -21.98 5.07
C VAL A 428 27.05 -22.77 3.96
N VAL A 429 27.74 -22.09 3.03
CA VAL A 429 28.54 -22.74 1.95
C VAL A 429 29.54 -23.72 2.53
N ALA A 430 30.31 -23.26 3.56
CA ALA A 430 31.31 -24.10 4.22
C ALA A 430 30.68 -25.28 4.97
N LYS A 431 29.65 -25.04 5.78
CA LYS A 431 28.97 -26.07 6.61
C LYS A 431 28.31 -27.16 5.75
N ARG A 432 27.66 -26.77 4.67
CA ARG A 432 26.96 -27.71 3.78
C ARG A 432 27.88 -28.33 2.71
N GLY A 433 29.15 -27.91 2.66
CA GLY A 433 30.11 -28.39 1.66
C GLY A 433 29.70 -28.06 0.22
N ILE A 434 29.01 -26.91 0.04
CA ILE A 434 28.51 -26.48 -1.27
C ILE A 434 29.69 -26.05 -2.12
N LYS A 435 29.92 -26.71 -3.25
CA LYS A 435 30.96 -26.36 -4.22
C LYS A 435 30.43 -26.58 -5.64
N VAL A 436 30.76 -25.67 -6.54
CA VAL A 436 30.52 -25.89 -7.96
C VAL A 436 31.60 -26.87 -8.48
N VAL A 437 31.15 -27.91 -9.15
CA VAL A 437 32.06 -28.87 -9.80
C VAL A 437 32.46 -28.28 -11.15
N ASN A 438 33.62 -27.62 -11.22
CA ASN A 438 34.17 -27.01 -12.43
C ASN A 438 35.35 -27.82 -13.01
N ASP A 439 35.64 -29.00 -12.46
CA ASP A 439 36.67 -29.87 -12.99
C ASP A 439 36.14 -30.58 -14.22
N ASP A 440 36.64 -30.23 -15.40
CA ASP A 440 36.26 -30.82 -16.69
C ASP A 440 36.48 -32.34 -16.71
N GLY A 441 37.47 -32.85 -15.97
CA GLY A 441 37.69 -34.29 -15.83
C GLY A 441 36.56 -35.00 -15.12
N ALA A 442 36.12 -34.43 -13.98
CA ALA A 442 34.99 -34.97 -13.20
C ALA A 442 33.65 -34.85 -13.98
N LEU A 443 33.46 -33.72 -14.68
CA LEU A 443 32.28 -33.55 -15.55
C LEU A 443 32.27 -34.51 -16.70
N MET A 444 33.39 -34.74 -17.37
CA MET A 444 33.52 -35.71 -18.47
C MET A 444 33.24 -37.14 -17.99
N ALA A 445 33.77 -37.53 -16.85
CA ALA A 445 33.47 -38.84 -16.27
C ALA A 445 31.94 -39.05 -16.01
N ALA A 446 31.27 -38.02 -15.49
CA ALA A 446 29.82 -38.03 -15.28
C ALA A 446 29.04 -38.08 -16.63
N ILE A 447 29.49 -37.34 -17.64
CA ILE A 447 28.93 -37.34 -18.99
C ILE A 447 29.06 -38.72 -19.65
N GLU A 448 30.25 -39.32 -19.61
CA GLU A 448 30.51 -40.66 -20.16
C GLU A 448 29.62 -41.73 -19.50
N LYS A 449 29.50 -41.69 -18.17
CA LYS A 449 28.63 -42.59 -17.42
C LYS A 449 27.17 -42.42 -17.86
N VAL A 450 26.64 -41.19 -17.89
CA VAL A 450 25.27 -40.91 -18.27
C VAL A 450 25.00 -41.32 -19.75
N CYS A 451 25.94 -41.02 -20.64
CA CYS A 451 25.82 -41.44 -22.06
C CYS A 451 25.82 -42.95 -22.23
N ALA A 452 26.55 -43.70 -21.40
CA ALA A 452 26.51 -45.16 -21.41
C ALA A 452 25.19 -45.71 -20.86
N GLU A 453 24.65 -45.12 -19.77
CA GLU A 453 23.37 -45.50 -19.15
C GLU A 453 22.16 -45.15 -20.04
N GLN A 454 22.24 -44.03 -20.82
CA GLN A 454 21.18 -43.57 -21.71
C GLN A 454 21.63 -43.55 -23.16
N SER A 455 22.16 -44.68 -23.63
CA SER A 455 22.77 -44.85 -24.95
C SER A 455 21.84 -44.45 -26.09
N GLU A 456 20.54 -44.82 -26.06
CA GLU A 456 19.57 -44.44 -27.08
C GLU A 456 19.39 -42.95 -27.23
N THR A 457 19.39 -42.22 -26.08
CA THR A 457 19.27 -40.74 -26.06
C THR A 457 20.54 -40.12 -26.59
N ALA A 458 21.70 -40.64 -26.21
CA ALA A 458 23.00 -40.17 -26.69
C ALA A 458 23.13 -40.37 -28.23
N GLU A 459 22.66 -41.48 -28.80
CA GLU A 459 22.63 -41.71 -30.24
C GLU A 459 21.70 -40.72 -30.98
N LYS A 460 20.54 -40.39 -30.41
CA LYS A 460 19.65 -39.37 -30.99
C LYS A 460 20.35 -38.00 -31.07
N VAL A 461 21.12 -37.64 -30.04
CA VAL A 461 21.90 -36.38 -30.06
C VAL A 461 23.03 -36.45 -31.09
N ARG A 462 23.76 -37.59 -31.19
CA ARG A 462 24.78 -37.80 -32.23
C ARG A 462 24.20 -37.72 -33.65
N ALA A 463 22.96 -38.18 -33.83
CA ALA A 463 22.23 -38.06 -35.08
C ALA A 463 21.69 -36.63 -35.37
N GLY A 464 22.00 -35.64 -34.55
CA GLY A 464 21.62 -34.23 -34.74
C GLY A 464 20.32 -33.82 -34.07
N HIS A 465 19.68 -34.67 -33.23
CA HIS A 465 18.47 -34.29 -32.51
C HIS A 465 18.81 -33.59 -31.20
N LEU A 466 19.28 -32.32 -31.31
CA LEU A 466 19.75 -31.49 -30.18
C LEU A 466 18.76 -31.33 -29.02
N PRO A 467 17.41 -31.27 -29.22
CA PRO A 467 16.47 -31.23 -28.10
C PRO A 467 16.63 -32.38 -27.11
N ALA A 468 17.08 -33.57 -27.55
CA ALA A 468 17.31 -34.71 -26.68
C ALA A 468 18.48 -34.53 -25.70
N ALA A 469 19.40 -33.59 -25.96
CA ALA A 469 20.51 -33.24 -25.04
C ALA A 469 20.02 -32.76 -23.67
N GLY A 470 18.84 -32.13 -23.59
CA GLY A 470 18.25 -31.69 -22.33
C GLY A 470 18.04 -32.82 -21.31
N ALA A 471 17.66 -34.02 -21.76
CA ALA A 471 17.49 -35.19 -20.90
C ALA A 471 18.83 -35.68 -20.32
N LEU A 472 19.88 -35.70 -21.17
CA LEU A 472 21.23 -36.09 -20.74
C LEU A 472 21.83 -35.07 -19.79
N ILE A 473 21.68 -33.76 -20.08
CA ILE A 473 22.12 -32.68 -19.16
C ILE A 473 21.43 -32.86 -17.82
N GLY A 474 20.10 -33.06 -17.77
CA GLY A 474 19.36 -33.33 -16.56
C GLY A 474 19.89 -34.53 -15.75
N ALA A 475 20.27 -35.60 -16.45
CA ALA A 475 20.86 -36.79 -15.81
C ALA A 475 22.27 -36.51 -15.24
N VAL A 476 23.14 -35.78 -15.96
CA VAL A 476 24.47 -35.35 -15.48
C VAL A 476 24.32 -34.42 -14.27
N MET A 477 23.37 -33.49 -14.33
CA MET A 477 23.07 -32.60 -13.19
C MET A 477 22.60 -33.38 -11.96
N LYS A 478 21.86 -34.47 -12.14
CA LYS A 478 21.47 -35.39 -11.05
C LYS A 478 22.66 -36.16 -10.49
N GLU A 479 23.51 -36.71 -11.35
CA GLU A 479 24.73 -37.42 -10.97
C GLU A 479 25.68 -36.53 -10.17
N THR A 480 25.87 -35.29 -10.60
CA THR A 480 26.69 -34.28 -9.90
C THR A 480 25.95 -33.61 -8.73
N LYS A 481 24.80 -34.12 -8.28
CA LYS A 481 23.96 -33.58 -7.20
C LYS A 481 23.56 -32.12 -7.39
N GLY A 482 23.55 -31.63 -8.62
CA GLY A 482 23.26 -30.25 -8.97
C GLY A 482 24.43 -29.28 -8.73
N GLN A 483 25.62 -29.79 -8.51
CA GLN A 483 26.83 -28.98 -8.27
C GLN A 483 27.57 -28.58 -9.55
N ALA A 484 27.20 -29.15 -10.70
CA ALA A 484 27.79 -28.78 -12.00
C ALA A 484 27.13 -27.55 -12.60
N ASP A 485 27.90 -26.79 -13.40
CA ASP A 485 27.33 -25.75 -14.24
C ASP A 485 26.64 -26.38 -15.47
N ALA A 486 25.36 -26.15 -15.65
CA ALA A 486 24.57 -26.73 -16.73
C ALA A 486 25.03 -26.25 -18.11
N ALA A 487 25.56 -25.02 -18.24
CA ALA A 487 26.08 -24.50 -19.50
C ALA A 487 27.40 -25.22 -19.87
N ARG A 488 28.29 -25.39 -18.88
CA ARG A 488 29.53 -26.16 -19.10
C ARG A 488 29.28 -27.64 -19.37
N VAL A 489 28.33 -28.24 -18.64
CA VAL A 489 27.91 -29.63 -18.94
C VAL A 489 27.38 -29.74 -20.36
N ARG A 490 26.58 -28.78 -20.81
CA ARG A 490 26.06 -28.78 -22.19
C ARG A 490 27.17 -28.69 -23.23
N GLU A 491 28.12 -27.80 -23.03
CA GLU A 491 29.27 -27.60 -23.89
C GLU A 491 30.10 -28.90 -24.02
N LEU A 492 30.49 -29.47 -22.87
CA LEU A 492 31.26 -30.71 -22.83
C LEU A 492 30.49 -31.92 -23.41
N LEU A 493 29.19 -32.03 -23.10
CA LEU A 493 28.34 -33.09 -23.64
C LEU A 493 28.22 -33.02 -25.16
N LEU A 494 27.96 -31.82 -25.71
CA LEU A 494 27.87 -31.66 -27.15
C LEU A 494 29.21 -31.90 -27.84
N GLY A 495 30.32 -31.48 -27.24
CA GLY A 495 31.67 -31.79 -27.68
C GLY A 495 31.94 -33.32 -27.69
N HIS A 496 31.57 -34.02 -26.63
CA HIS A 496 31.74 -35.47 -26.48
C HIS A 496 30.90 -36.26 -27.51
N LEU A 497 29.72 -35.74 -27.86
CA LEU A 497 28.83 -36.37 -28.84
C LEU A 497 29.04 -35.94 -30.29
N GLY A 498 30.09 -35.10 -30.54
CA GLY A 498 30.47 -34.67 -31.88
C GLY A 498 29.53 -33.62 -32.49
N GLN A 499 28.83 -32.87 -31.68
CA GLN A 499 27.86 -31.81 -32.06
C GLN A 499 28.33 -30.41 -31.62
N ALA A 500 29.62 -30.23 -31.30
CA ALA A 500 30.19 -28.93 -31.05
C ALA A 500 30.33 -28.13 -32.35
N ASN A 501 29.74 -26.93 -32.37
CA ASN A 501 30.02 -25.92 -33.40
C ASN A 501 31.21 -25.07 -32.94
#